data_80938b168ad5993b06f2112f3e610606
#
_entry.id   80938b168ad5993b06f2112f3e610606
#
_cell.length_a   1.000
_cell.length_b   1.000
_cell.length_c   1.000
_cell.angle_alpha   90.00
_cell.angle_beta   90.00
_cell.angle_gamma   90.00
#
_symmetry.space_group_name_H-M   'P 1'
#
loop_
_entity.id
_entity.type
_entity.pdbx_description
1 polymer ?
#
loop_
_entity_poly.entity_id
_entity_poly.type
_entity_poly.pdbx_seq_one_letter_code
_entity_poly.pdbx_strand_id
1 'polypeptide(L)'
;MDVKTVRRWLANATYKVRDDNAHRAAEVLGCTPHDLWPNQFQPSTARALATNPGGPFTATLYASRTQLPITAWQQHFADAATGIDILVLAATFLFDTLDGFLDTLLAAAARGVQVRFLIGDPDTAATILRGEEEGIGEAVIARCRTSVELLAPHAGTPGLHIRTHDTTLYTSTFRVDDTMIVNFHIYGSPGRNNPVLVLSRHHEPRLWATLEQAFAHIWDSANPLIRKG
;
A
#
# COMPACT_ATOMS: atom_id res chain seq x y z
N MET A 1 15.36 -37.72 -7.27
CA MET A 1 16.13 -37.45 -8.51
C MET A 1 17.47 -38.15 -8.42
N ASP A 2 17.88 -38.89 -9.49
CA ASP A 2 19.11 -39.70 -9.48
C ASP A 2 20.36 -38.81 -9.79
N VAL A 3 21.46 -39.07 -9.05
CA VAL A 3 22.75 -38.36 -9.19
C VAL A 3 23.32 -38.46 -10.61
N LYS A 4 23.09 -39.56 -11.33
CA LYS A 4 23.50 -39.71 -12.74
C LYS A 4 22.79 -38.73 -13.65
N THR A 5 21.53 -38.43 -13.38
CA THR A 5 20.73 -37.48 -14.14
C THR A 5 21.26 -36.07 -13.95
N VAL A 6 21.57 -35.67 -12.72
CA VAL A 6 22.15 -34.34 -12.41
C VAL A 6 23.53 -34.18 -13.05
N ARG A 7 24.41 -35.18 -12.95
CA ARG A 7 25.73 -35.15 -13.61
C ARG A 7 25.63 -34.98 -15.13
N ARG A 8 24.62 -35.60 -15.78
CA ARG A 8 24.39 -35.46 -17.22
C ARG A 8 23.98 -34.03 -17.59
N TRP A 9 23.18 -33.41 -16.77
CA TRP A 9 22.79 -32.01 -17.00
C TRP A 9 23.98 -31.05 -16.89
N LEU A 10 24.85 -31.27 -15.90
CA LEU A 10 26.04 -30.45 -15.66
C LEU A 10 27.14 -30.66 -16.73
N ALA A 11 27.20 -31.88 -17.31
CA ALA A 11 28.22 -32.21 -18.30
C ALA A 11 27.91 -31.77 -19.74
N ASN A 12 26.66 -31.38 -20.01
CA ASN A 12 26.24 -31.05 -21.37
C ASN A 12 25.30 -29.84 -21.40
N ALA A 13 25.81 -28.67 -21.71
CA ALA A 13 25.07 -27.40 -21.76
C ALA A 13 23.91 -27.37 -22.78
N THR A 14 23.90 -28.30 -23.75
CA THR A 14 22.85 -28.43 -24.77
C THR A 14 21.78 -29.45 -24.42
N TYR A 15 21.90 -30.12 -23.28
CA TYR A 15 20.94 -31.15 -22.89
C TYR A 15 19.58 -30.54 -22.54
N LYS A 16 18.54 -30.96 -23.25
CA LYS A 16 17.16 -30.54 -22.93
C LYS A 16 16.62 -31.31 -21.73
N VAL A 17 16.37 -30.60 -20.66
CA VAL A 17 15.75 -31.15 -19.43
C VAL A 17 14.25 -31.24 -19.63
N ARG A 18 13.62 -32.32 -19.17
CA ARG A 18 12.15 -32.43 -19.18
C ARG A 18 11.54 -31.47 -18.16
N ASP A 19 10.41 -30.89 -18.49
CA ASP A 19 9.71 -29.89 -17.66
C ASP A 19 9.51 -30.31 -16.20
N ASP A 20 9.01 -31.55 -15.97
CA ASP A 20 8.78 -32.07 -14.63
C ASP A 20 10.07 -32.13 -13.78
N ASN A 21 11.19 -32.48 -14.41
CA ASN A 21 12.48 -32.56 -13.73
C ASN A 21 13.07 -31.17 -13.47
N ALA A 22 12.87 -30.24 -14.39
CA ALA A 22 13.30 -28.86 -14.23
C ALA A 22 12.57 -28.18 -13.07
N HIS A 23 11.26 -28.34 -12.99
CA HIS A 23 10.47 -27.80 -11.89
C HIS A 23 10.82 -28.41 -10.54
N ARG A 24 10.98 -29.74 -10.45
CA ARG A 24 11.42 -30.40 -9.21
C ARG A 24 12.82 -29.97 -8.75
N ALA A 25 13.74 -29.77 -9.69
CA ALA A 25 15.07 -29.29 -9.34
C ALA A 25 15.05 -27.85 -8.85
N ALA A 26 14.29 -27.00 -9.51
CA ALA A 26 14.11 -25.60 -9.14
C ALA A 26 13.45 -25.45 -7.76
N GLU A 27 12.41 -26.25 -7.48
CA GLU A 27 11.74 -26.29 -6.16
C GLU A 27 12.71 -26.67 -5.03
N VAL A 28 13.52 -27.71 -5.20
CA VAL A 28 14.52 -28.15 -4.21
C VAL A 28 15.60 -27.10 -3.96
N LEU A 29 15.94 -26.31 -5.00
CA LEU A 29 16.99 -25.30 -4.94
C LEU A 29 16.46 -23.88 -4.60
N GLY A 30 15.14 -23.73 -4.45
CA GLY A 30 14.51 -22.44 -4.15
C GLY A 30 14.65 -21.41 -5.27
N CYS A 31 14.72 -21.85 -6.53
CA CYS A 31 14.88 -21.01 -7.70
C CYS A 31 13.86 -21.37 -8.79
N THR A 32 13.92 -20.70 -9.97
CA THR A 32 13.05 -21.03 -11.09
C THR A 32 13.76 -21.95 -12.12
N PRO A 33 13.00 -22.69 -12.95
CA PRO A 33 13.61 -23.45 -14.06
C PRO A 33 14.42 -22.57 -15.02
N HIS A 34 14.04 -21.30 -15.20
CA HIS A 34 14.80 -20.34 -16.00
C HIS A 34 16.18 -20.04 -15.41
N ASP A 35 16.27 -19.90 -14.07
CA ASP A 35 17.55 -19.62 -13.40
C ASP A 35 18.56 -20.76 -13.61
N LEU A 36 18.07 -21.99 -13.75
CA LEU A 36 18.90 -23.17 -14.00
C LEU A 36 19.16 -23.44 -15.49
N TRP A 37 18.19 -23.14 -16.35
CA TRP A 37 18.25 -23.40 -17.80
C TRP A 37 17.68 -22.21 -18.59
N PRO A 38 18.38 -21.06 -18.64
CA PRO A 38 17.86 -19.83 -19.26
C PRO A 38 17.60 -19.95 -20.77
N ASN A 39 18.30 -20.86 -21.45
CA ASN A 39 18.12 -21.09 -22.89
C ASN A 39 16.94 -22.02 -23.22
N GLN A 40 16.39 -22.72 -22.24
CA GLN A 40 15.29 -23.68 -22.42
C GLN A 40 13.97 -23.19 -21.84
N PHE A 41 14.02 -22.50 -20.71
CA PHE A 41 12.86 -21.97 -20.03
C PHE A 41 12.88 -20.44 -20.15
N GLN A 42 11.75 -19.87 -20.51
CA GLN A 42 11.59 -18.41 -20.44
C GLN A 42 11.72 -17.96 -18.97
N PRO A 43 12.23 -16.74 -18.71
CA PRO A 43 12.11 -16.18 -17.39
C PRO A 43 10.66 -16.39 -16.97
N SER A 44 10.43 -16.90 -15.78
CA SER A 44 9.13 -16.85 -15.16
C SER A 44 8.81 -15.37 -14.89
N THR A 45 8.48 -14.64 -15.94
CA THR A 45 7.51 -13.56 -15.79
C THR A 45 6.32 -14.27 -15.23
N ALA A 46 6.23 -14.26 -13.92
CA ALA A 46 5.22 -14.90 -13.14
C ALA A 46 4.17 -15.54 -14.05
N ARG A 47 4.10 -16.85 -14.11
CA ARG A 47 2.86 -17.56 -14.38
C ARG A 47 1.93 -17.26 -13.20
N ALA A 48 2.14 -16.06 -12.69
CA ALA A 48 1.31 -15.29 -11.85
C ALA A 48 0.05 -15.08 -12.65
N LEU A 49 -0.93 -16.00 -12.42
CA LEU A 49 -2.32 -15.65 -12.66
C LEU A 49 -2.66 -15.30 -14.13
N ALA A 50 -2.02 -15.95 -15.13
CA ALA A 50 -2.39 -15.86 -16.54
C ALA A 50 -3.79 -16.45 -16.85
N THR A 51 -4.69 -16.45 -15.88
CA THR A 51 -6.11 -16.78 -16.03
C THR A 51 -6.97 -15.60 -15.58
N ASN A 52 -6.40 -14.39 -15.49
CA ASN A 52 -7.22 -13.22 -15.27
C ASN A 52 -7.83 -12.80 -16.62
N PRO A 53 -9.14 -12.88 -16.81
CA PRO A 53 -9.80 -12.43 -18.05
C PRO A 53 -9.62 -10.93 -18.34
N GLY A 54 -8.98 -10.18 -17.41
CA GLY A 54 -8.66 -8.76 -17.54
C GLY A 54 -7.22 -8.43 -18.00
N GLY A 55 -6.37 -9.42 -18.35
CA GLY A 55 -4.97 -9.16 -18.72
C GLY A 55 -3.97 -9.21 -17.55
N PRO A 56 -2.69 -8.88 -17.76
CA PRO A 56 -1.67 -8.93 -16.72
C PRO A 56 -1.96 -7.89 -15.62
N PHE A 57 -1.77 -8.29 -14.35
CA PHE A 57 -1.83 -7.37 -13.22
C PHE A 57 -0.73 -6.29 -13.35
N THR A 58 -1.12 -5.03 -13.42
CA THR A 58 -0.21 -3.91 -13.75
C THR A 58 0.11 -3.01 -12.56
N ALA A 59 -0.33 -3.38 -11.36
CA ALA A 59 0.02 -2.63 -10.15
C ALA A 59 1.49 -2.84 -9.77
N THR A 60 2.12 -1.81 -9.23
CA THR A 60 3.52 -1.86 -8.77
C THR A 60 3.57 -2.15 -7.29
N LEU A 61 4.27 -3.23 -6.89
CA LEU A 61 4.50 -3.60 -5.50
C LEU A 61 5.91 -3.19 -5.07
N TYR A 62 6.00 -2.42 -3.99
CA TYR A 62 7.23 -2.12 -3.27
C TYR A 62 7.27 -2.97 -2.00
N ALA A 63 8.41 -3.58 -1.69
CA ALA A 63 8.54 -4.47 -0.53
C ALA A 63 8.41 -3.74 0.81
N SER A 64 8.60 -2.43 0.84
CA SER A 64 8.35 -1.57 2.01
C SER A 64 7.94 -0.15 1.58
N ARG A 65 7.28 0.57 2.48
CA ARG A 65 6.93 1.98 2.24
C ARG A 65 8.15 2.86 1.99
N THR A 66 9.29 2.53 2.61
CA THR A 66 10.54 3.27 2.45
C THR A 66 11.19 3.11 1.07
N GLN A 67 10.77 2.10 0.29
CA GLN A 67 11.24 1.92 -1.08
C GLN A 67 10.48 2.76 -2.11
N LEU A 68 9.28 3.23 -1.78
CA LEU A 68 8.60 4.22 -2.62
C LEU A 68 9.26 5.60 -2.41
N PRO A 69 9.85 6.19 -3.46
CA PRO A 69 10.58 7.46 -3.32
C PRO A 69 9.71 8.58 -2.74
N ILE A 70 10.30 9.43 -1.90
CA ILE A 70 9.60 10.60 -1.31
C ILE A 70 9.04 11.50 -2.39
N THR A 71 9.79 11.71 -3.47
CA THR A 71 9.34 12.49 -4.64
C THR A 71 8.08 11.92 -5.30
N ALA A 72 7.93 10.60 -5.32
CA ALA A 72 6.72 9.95 -5.82
C ALA A 72 5.50 10.22 -4.91
N TRP A 73 5.69 10.23 -3.59
CA TRP A 73 4.66 10.64 -2.64
C TRP A 73 4.28 12.11 -2.82
N GLN A 74 5.26 13.01 -2.91
CA GLN A 74 5.01 14.45 -3.11
C GLN A 74 4.25 14.70 -4.40
N GLN A 75 4.71 14.10 -5.51
CA GLN A 75 4.08 14.24 -6.82
C GLN A 75 2.64 13.72 -6.81
N HIS A 76 2.41 12.57 -6.16
CA HIS A 76 1.08 11.96 -6.05
C HIS A 76 0.02 12.94 -5.52
N PHE A 77 0.33 13.70 -4.48
CA PHE A 77 -0.61 14.67 -3.91
C PHE A 77 -0.62 16.01 -4.64
N ALA A 78 0.52 16.45 -5.19
CA ALA A 78 0.63 17.72 -5.89
C ALA A 78 -0.20 17.76 -7.18
N ASP A 79 -0.29 16.64 -7.87
CA ASP A 79 -0.99 16.50 -9.16
C ASP A 79 -2.52 16.37 -9.03
N ALA A 80 -3.07 16.37 -7.83
CA ALA A 80 -4.50 16.21 -7.60
C ALA A 80 -5.34 17.23 -8.38
N ALA A 81 -6.28 16.72 -9.18
CA ALA A 81 -7.17 17.52 -10.04
C ALA A 81 -8.64 17.46 -9.58
N THR A 82 -9.11 16.33 -9.07
CA THR A 82 -10.53 16.12 -8.75
C THR A 82 -10.78 15.72 -7.30
N GLY A 83 -9.97 14.84 -6.74
CA GLY A 83 -10.21 14.36 -5.38
C GLY A 83 -9.02 13.65 -4.73
N ILE A 84 -8.91 13.83 -3.42
CA ILE A 84 -7.96 13.17 -2.54
C ILE A 84 -8.74 12.46 -1.44
N ASP A 85 -8.51 11.16 -1.25
CA ASP A 85 -9.01 10.40 -0.11
C ASP A 85 -7.84 9.76 0.65
N ILE A 86 -7.75 10.06 1.94
CA ILE A 86 -6.72 9.54 2.82
C ILE A 86 -7.38 8.77 3.96
N LEU A 87 -6.98 7.52 4.13
CA LEU A 87 -7.39 6.65 5.24
C LEU A 87 -6.16 6.14 5.95
N VAL A 88 -5.94 6.57 7.18
CA VAL A 88 -4.78 6.20 7.99
C VAL A 88 -5.16 6.09 9.45
N LEU A 89 -4.42 5.28 10.22
CA LEU A 89 -4.53 5.29 11.68
C LEU A 89 -3.80 6.52 12.24
N ALA A 90 -2.55 6.74 11.82
CA ALA A 90 -1.75 7.92 12.18
C ALA A 90 -1.09 8.50 10.92
N ALA A 91 -1.03 9.82 10.82
CA ALA A 91 -0.54 10.54 9.65
C ALA A 91 0.85 11.17 9.85
N THR A 92 1.52 10.94 10.99
CA THR A 92 2.83 11.55 11.29
C THR A 92 3.84 11.35 10.16
N PHE A 93 3.84 10.18 9.51
CA PHE A 93 4.66 9.94 8.33
C PHE A 93 4.48 11.00 7.23
N LEU A 94 3.24 11.39 6.93
CA LEU A 94 2.96 12.39 5.89
C LEU A 94 3.47 13.76 6.28
N PHE A 95 3.25 14.15 7.54
CA PHE A 95 3.66 15.46 8.05
C PHE A 95 5.19 15.57 8.26
N ASP A 96 5.83 14.48 8.70
CA ASP A 96 7.26 14.46 9.01
C ASP A 96 8.15 14.30 7.77
N THR A 97 7.61 13.66 6.70
CA THR A 97 8.44 13.25 5.55
C THR A 97 8.14 14.07 4.29
N LEU A 98 6.91 14.57 4.15
CA LEU A 98 6.50 15.35 2.98
C LEU A 98 6.47 16.83 3.34
N ASP A 99 7.50 17.58 2.94
CA ASP A 99 7.59 19.02 3.18
C ASP A 99 6.33 19.73 2.67
N GLY A 100 5.69 20.53 3.55
CA GLY A 100 4.51 21.29 3.19
C GLY A 100 3.28 20.44 2.83
N PHE A 101 3.19 19.18 3.34
CA PHE A 101 2.08 18.28 3.02
C PHE A 101 0.71 18.91 3.29
N LEU A 102 0.54 19.55 4.44
CA LEU A 102 -0.71 20.20 4.79
C LEU A 102 -1.04 21.36 3.85
N ASP A 103 -0.04 22.17 3.50
CA ASP A 103 -0.18 23.25 2.54
C ASP A 103 -0.58 22.71 1.14
N THR A 104 -0.06 21.55 0.76
CA THR A 104 -0.45 20.88 -0.48
C THR A 104 -1.93 20.49 -0.48
N LEU A 105 -2.45 19.95 0.64
CA LEU A 105 -3.88 19.63 0.78
C LEU A 105 -4.76 20.87 0.77
N LEU A 106 -4.36 21.93 1.49
CA LEU A 106 -5.08 23.20 1.53
C LEU A 106 -5.12 23.88 0.15
N ALA A 107 -3.99 23.88 -0.56
CA ALA A 107 -3.91 24.38 -1.92
C ALA A 107 -4.77 23.57 -2.90
N ALA A 108 -4.82 22.26 -2.76
CA ALA A 108 -5.70 21.40 -3.55
C ALA A 108 -7.18 21.74 -3.27
N ALA A 109 -7.59 21.85 -2.02
CA ALA A 109 -8.93 22.24 -1.62
C ALA A 109 -9.32 23.65 -2.16
N ALA A 110 -8.39 24.60 -2.11
CA ALA A 110 -8.60 25.95 -2.67
C ALA A 110 -8.79 25.96 -4.20
N ARG A 111 -8.23 24.95 -4.92
CA ARG A 111 -8.47 24.75 -6.36
C ARG A 111 -9.79 24.03 -6.67
N GLY A 112 -10.56 23.62 -5.65
CA GLY A 112 -11.81 22.89 -5.81
C GLY A 112 -11.69 21.36 -5.75
N VAL A 113 -10.49 20.83 -5.48
CA VAL A 113 -10.29 19.39 -5.24
C VAL A 113 -10.99 18.98 -3.95
N GLN A 114 -11.77 17.90 -3.98
CA GLN A 114 -12.44 17.39 -2.78
C GLN A 114 -11.45 16.54 -1.97
N VAL A 115 -11.09 17.03 -0.78
CA VAL A 115 -10.16 16.33 0.12
C VAL A 115 -10.93 15.72 1.28
N ARG A 116 -10.89 14.39 1.39
CA ARG A 116 -11.46 13.62 2.51
C ARG A 116 -10.34 12.94 3.30
N PHE A 117 -10.25 13.24 4.57
CA PHE A 117 -9.21 12.72 5.44
C PHE A 117 -9.82 11.91 6.60
N LEU A 118 -9.58 10.62 6.63
CA LEU A 118 -9.92 9.71 7.72
C LEU A 118 -8.68 9.43 8.56
N ILE A 119 -8.72 9.81 9.83
CA ILE A 119 -7.65 9.63 10.82
C ILE A 119 -8.15 8.80 11.99
N GLY A 120 -7.32 7.88 12.49
CA GLY A 120 -7.67 7.09 13.67
C GLY A 120 -7.92 7.96 14.90
N ASP A 121 -8.99 7.66 15.63
CA ASP A 121 -9.26 8.29 16.92
C ASP A 121 -8.27 7.72 17.96
N PRO A 122 -7.47 8.56 18.65
CA PRO A 122 -6.44 8.11 19.59
C PRO A 122 -6.98 7.36 20.81
N ASP A 123 -8.25 7.59 21.18
CA ASP A 123 -8.82 7.10 22.42
C ASP A 123 -9.69 5.84 22.23
N THR A 124 -9.55 5.15 21.08
CA THR A 124 -10.35 3.96 20.75
C THR A 124 -9.60 2.65 20.96
N ALA A 125 -10.38 1.57 21.16
CA ALA A 125 -9.85 0.22 21.30
C ALA A 125 -9.03 -0.22 20.08
N ALA A 126 -9.40 0.19 18.85
CA ALA A 126 -8.68 -0.14 17.64
C ALA A 126 -7.27 0.46 17.62
N THR A 127 -7.12 1.72 18.06
CA THR A 127 -5.82 2.39 18.17
C THR A 127 -4.93 1.77 19.25
N ILE A 128 -5.51 1.42 20.41
CA ILE A 128 -4.80 0.74 21.50
C ILE A 128 -4.31 -0.63 21.04
N LEU A 129 -5.20 -1.44 20.47
CA LEU A 129 -4.87 -2.77 19.95
C LEU A 129 -3.75 -2.71 18.91
N ARG A 130 -3.79 -1.74 18.00
CA ARG A 130 -2.73 -1.57 17.00
C ARG A 130 -1.38 -1.25 17.63
N GLY A 131 -1.35 -0.47 18.69
CA GLY A 131 -0.14 -0.19 19.46
C GLY A 131 0.46 -1.46 20.08
N GLU A 132 -0.38 -2.33 20.64
CA GLU A 132 0.03 -3.62 21.18
C GLU A 132 0.57 -4.56 20.10
N GLU A 133 -0.14 -4.68 18.96
CA GLU A 133 0.26 -5.51 17.82
C GLU A 133 1.62 -5.09 17.24
N GLU A 134 1.90 -3.79 17.14
CA GLU A 134 3.20 -3.27 16.66
C GLU A 134 4.30 -3.32 17.73
N GLY A 135 3.98 -3.68 18.97
CA GLY A 135 4.93 -3.72 20.09
C GLY A 135 5.44 -2.33 20.53
N ILE A 136 4.72 -1.25 20.19
CA ILE A 136 5.09 0.14 20.52
C ILE A 136 4.04 0.86 21.38
N GLY A 137 2.94 0.18 21.71
CA GLY A 137 1.93 0.63 22.69
C GLY A 137 1.51 2.09 22.54
N GLU A 138 1.72 2.85 23.61
CA GLU A 138 1.38 4.29 23.70
C GLU A 138 1.92 5.16 22.55
N ALA A 139 2.99 4.74 21.88
CA ALA A 139 3.56 5.52 20.78
C ALA A 139 2.62 5.61 19.56
N VAL A 140 1.76 4.62 19.32
CA VAL A 140 0.73 4.70 18.26
C VAL A 140 -0.31 5.72 18.65
N ILE A 141 -0.79 5.69 19.89
CA ILE A 141 -1.78 6.63 20.43
C ILE A 141 -1.25 8.07 20.32
N ALA A 142 -0.01 8.29 20.74
CA ALA A 142 0.65 9.60 20.65
C ALA A 142 0.71 10.10 19.20
N ARG A 143 1.07 9.23 18.23
CA ARG A 143 1.08 9.58 16.81
C ARG A 143 -0.31 9.93 16.26
N CYS A 144 -1.35 9.20 16.65
CA CYS A 144 -2.72 9.54 16.28
C CYS A 144 -3.11 10.90 16.85
N ARG A 145 -2.81 11.14 18.13
CA ARG A 145 -3.09 12.41 18.80
C ARG A 145 -2.39 13.59 18.13
N THR A 146 -1.09 13.49 17.87
CA THR A 146 -0.33 14.51 17.13
C THR A 146 -0.95 14.77 15.75
N SER A 147 -1.36 13.74 15.04
CA SER A 147 -1.98 13.90 13.72
C SER A 147 -3.33 14.63 13.81
N VAL A 148 -4.15 14.30 14.81
CA VAL A 148 -5.41 15.00 15.08
C VAL A 148 -5.18 16.47 15.45
N GLU A 149 -4.19 16.75 16.30
CA GLU A 149 -3.83 18.12 16.72
C GLU A 149 -3.36 18.98 15.53
N LEU A 150 -2.58 18.42 14.61
CA LEU A 150 -2.14 19.10 13.38
C LEU A 150 -3.31 19.39 12.43
N LEU A 151 -4.28 18.50 12.35
CA LEU A 151 -5.44 18.64 11.45
C LEU A 151 -6.57 19.51 12.02
N ALA A 152 -6.75 19.54 13.36
CA ALA A 152 -7.87 20.22 14.01
C ALA A 152 -8.02 21.71 13.70
N PRO A 153 -6.93 22.53 13.57
CA PRO A 153 -7.05 23.94 13.19
C PRO A 153 -7.68 24.15 11.81
N HIS A 154 -7.60 23.14 10.94
CA HIS A 154 -8.08 23.18 9.56
C HIS A 154 -9.45 22.52 9.37
N ALA A 155 -10.06 22.01 10.44
CA ALA A 155 -11.43 21.51 10.41
C ALA A 155 -12.39 22.66 10.04
N GLY A 156 -13.24 22.40 9.04
CA GLY A 156 -14.17 23.40 8.48
C GLY A 156 -13.60 24.23 7.33
N THR A 157 -12.36 23.99 6.88
CA THR A 157 -11.85 24.59 5.65
C THR A 157 -12.67 24.09 4.45
N PRO A 158 -13.21 24.98 3.58
CA PRO A 158 -13.96 24.58 2.40
C PRO A 158 -13.15 23.62 1.51
N GLY A 159 -13.77 22.50 1.09
CA GLY A 159 -13.12 21.49 0.28
C GLY A 159 -12.24 20.48 1.06
N LEU A 160 -11.97 20.70 2.35
CA LEU A 160 -11.24 19.78 3.22
C LEU A 160 -12.18 19.24 4.30
N HIS A 161 -12.46 17.95 4.22
CA HIS A 161 -13.33 17.22 5.14
C HIS A 161 -12.51 16.23 5.96
N ILE A 162 -12.47 16.41 7.28
CA ILE A 162 -11.69 15.58 8.19
C ILE A 162 -12.64 14.84 9.14
N ARG A 163 -12.45 13.53 9.27
CA ARG A 163 -13.22 12.69 10.20
C ARG A 163 -12.29 11.77 10.99
N THR A 164 -12.67 11.44 12.23
CA THR A 164 -12.00 10.42 13.04
C THR A 164 -12.75 9.10 12.94
N HIS A 165 -12.02 7.99 12.91
CA HIS A 165 -12.58 6.63 12.86
C HIS A 165 -12.01 5.73 13.98
N ASP A 166 -12.78 4.71 14.36
CA ASP A 166 -12.45 3.70 15.36
C ASP A 166 -12.22 2.29 14.74
N THR A 167 -11.96 2.25 13.42
CA THR A 167 -11.90 1.01 12.66
C THR A 167 -10.50 0.40 12.75
N THR A 168 -10.43 -0.92 12.97
CA THR A 168 -9.20 -1.69 12.75
C THR A 168 -8.84 -1.68 11.28
N LEU A 169 -7.69 -1.07 10.95
CA LEU A 169 -7.23 -0.98 9.57
C LEU A 169 -6.28 -2.13 9.20
N TYR A 170 -6.52 -2.74 8.04
CA TYR A 170 -5.61 -3.71 7.41
C TYR A 170 -4.72 -3.05 6.36
N THR A 171 -5.09 -1.87 5.92
CA THR A 171 -4.33 -1.03 4.98
C THR A 171 -4.53 0.44 5.30
N SER A 172 -3.50 1.26 5.06
CA SER A 172 -3.71 2.69 4.82
C SER A 172 -3.84 2.93 3.34
N THR A 173 -4.75 3.80 2.93
CA THR A 173 -4.98 4.12 1.51
C THR A 173 -4.83 5.61 1.26
N PHE A 174 -4.23 5.94 0.14
CA PHE A 174 -3.96 7.29 -0.32
C PHE A 174 -4.38 7.39 -1.79
N ARG A 175 -5.64 7.73 -2.01
CA ARG A 175 -6.18 7.91 -3.36
C ARG A 175 -6.02 9.35 -3.81
N VAL A 176 -5.51 9.54 -5.00
CA VAL A 176 -5.55 10.80 -5.73
C VAL A 176 -6.08 10.52 -7.13
N ASP A 177 -7.21 11.10 -7.45
CA ASP A 177 -7.91 10.91 -8.73
C ASP A 177 -8.08 9.42 -9.07
N ASP A 178 -7.41 8.93 -10.10
CA ASP A 178 -7.47 7.53 -10.57
C ASP A 178 -6.25 6.69 -10.14
N THR A 179 -5.40 7.19 -9.25
CA THR A 179 -4.25 6.46 -8.69
C THR A 179 -4.42 6.28 -7.19
N MET A 180 -4.06 5.11 -6.67
CA MET A 180 -4.12 4.80 -5.25
C MET A 180 -2.82 4.14 -4.79
N ILE A 181 -2.28 4.64 -3.69
CA ILE A 181 -1.20 4.01 -2.94
C ILE A 181 -1.82 3.30 -1.75
N VAL A 182 -1.53 2.01 -1.59
CA VAL A 182 -2.05 1.15 -0.52
C VAL A 182 -0.88 0.62 0.30
N ASN A 183 -0.78 0.99 1.57
CA ASN A 183 0.22 0.46 2.49
C ASN A 183 -0.44 -0.63 3.36
N PHE A 184 0.06 -1.86 3.26
CA PHE A 184 -0.46 -2.97 4.05
C PHE A 184 -0.09 -2.85 5.52
N HIS A 185 -0.95 -3.39 6.40
CA HIS A 185 -0.66 -3.53 7.82
C HIS A 185 -0.47 -5.00 8.15
N ILE A 186 0.79 -5.41 8.30
CA ILE A 186 1.15 -6.78 8.68
C ILE A 186 1.28 -6.84 10.19
N TYR A 187 0.70 -7.87 10.82
CA TYR A 187 0.76 -8.09 12.25
C TYR A 187 2.21 -8.11 12.77
N GLY A 188 2.47 -7.39 13.85
CA GLY A 188 3.80 -7.30 14.47
C GLY A 188 4.83 -6.47 13.69
N SER A 189 4.43 -5.83 12.58
CA SER A 189 5.37 -5.06 11.74
C SER A 189 4.99 -3.58 11.68
N PRO A 190 5.93 -2.66 11.98
CA PRO A 190 5.70 -1.23 11.82
C PRO A 190 5.35 -0.86 10.37
N GLY A 191 4.40 0.06 10.19
CA GLY A 191 3.87 0.43 8.87
C GLY A 191 4.92 0.82 7.83
N ARG A 192 6.07 1.41 8.26
CA ARG A 192 7.18 1.77 7.36
C ARG A 192 7.85 0.57 6.68
N ASN A 193 7.84 -0.60 7.33
CA ASN A 193 8.47 -1.82 6.85
C ASN A 193 7.52 -2.67 5.99
N ASN A 194 6.26 -2.30 5.93
CA ASN A 194 5.24 -3.07 5.24
C ASN A 194 5.16 -2.72 3.75
N PRO A 195 4.76 -3.67 2.92
CA PRO A 195 4.62 -3.48 1.48
C PRO A 195 3.68 -2.34 1.11
N VAL A 196 3.96 -1.73 -0.02
CA VAL A 196 3.11 -0.72 -0.64
C VAL A 196 2.77 -1.14 -2.06
N LEU A 197 1.49 -1.08 -2.39
CA LEU A 197 0.96 -1.32 -3.71
C LEU A 197 0.54 0.02 -4.33
N VAL A 198 1.02 0.31 -5.53
CA VAL A 198 0.52 1.44 -6.34
C VAL A 198 -0.33 0.88 -7.46
N LEU A 199 -1.58 1.30 -7.53
CA LEU A 199 -2.54 0.81 -8.52
C LEU A 199 -3.31 1.95 -9.19
N SER A 200 -3.81 1.68 -10.40
CA SER A 200 -4.67 2.59 -11.15
C SER A 200 -6.08 2.02 -11.27
N ARG A 201 -7.09 2.89 -11.22
CA ARG A 201 -8.50 2.54 -11.47
C ARG A 201 -8.69 1.83 -12.81
N HIS A 202 -7.98 2.28 -13.83
CA HIS A 202 -8.13 1.76 -15.20
C HIS A 202 -7.54 0.37 -15.40
N HIS A 203 -6.49 0.04 -14.66
CA HIS A 203 -5.80 -1.22 -14.80
C HIS A 203 -6.32 -2.29 -13.84
N GLU A 204 -6.73 -1.89 -12.63
CA GLU A 204 -7.19 -2.79 -11.57
C GLU A 204 -8.57 -2.40 -11.03
N PRO A 205 -9.61 -2.32 -11.89
CA PRO A 205 -10.91 -1.75 -11.52
C PRO A 205 -11.61 -2.53 -10.40
N ARG A 206 -11.40 -3.85 -10.31
CA ARG A 206 -12.03 -4.68 -9.28
C ARG A 206 -11.41 -4.44 -7.90
N LEU A 207 -10.08 -4.42 -7.80
CA LEU A 207 -9.38 -4.13 -6.55
C LEU A 207 -9.64 -2.68 -6.13
N TRP A 208 -9.61 -1.76 -7.08
CA TRP A 208 -9.98 -0.37 -6.87
C TRP A 208 -11.34 -0.23 -6.22
N ALA A 209 -12.38 -0.83 -6.80
CA ALA A 209 -13.75 -0.76 -6.28
C ALA A 209 -13.86 -1.31 -4.85
N THR A 210 -13.14 -2.40 -4.54
CA THR A 210 -13.10 -2.98 -3.19
C THR A 210 -12.53 -1.99 -2.17
N LEU A 211 -11.41 -1.33 -2.50
CA LEU A 211 -10.76 -0.36 -1.61
C LEU A 211 -11.56 0.93 -1.48
N GLU A 212 -12.13 1.42 -2.58
CA GLU A 212 -13.00 2.61 -2.59
C GLU A 212 -14.26 2.38 -1.74
N GLN A 213 -14.87 1.20 -1.84
CA GLN A 213 -16.01 0.82 -1.02
C GLN A 213 -15.66 0.71 0.47
N ALA A 214 -14.49 0.16 0.80
CA ALA A 214 -14.01 0.10 2.18
C ALA A 214 -13.82 1.51 2.76
N PHE A 215 -13.22 2.43 1.99
CA PHE A 215 -13.12 3.85 2.38
C PHE A 215 -14.49 4.47 2.63
N ALA A 216 -15.45 4.25 1.72
CA ALA A 216 -16.80 4.81 1.85
C ALA A 216 -17.51 4.30 3.11
N HIS A 217 -17.44 3.01 3.42
CA HIS A 217 -18.04 2.45 4.63
C HIS A 217 -17.47 3.06 5.92
N ILE A 218 -16.14 3.24 5.97
CA ILE A 218 -15.50 3.88 7.13
C ILE A 218 -15.87 5.35 7.19
N TRP A 219 -15.91 6.04 6.04
CA TRP A 219 -16.30 7.44 5.96
C TRP A 219 -17.69 7.69 6.51
N ASP A 220 -18.65 6.84 6.18
CA ASP A 220 -20.04 6.99 6.58
C ASP A 220 -20.26 6.79 8.10
N SER A 221 -19.43 5.94 8.74
CA SER A 221 -19.47 5.69 10.17
C SER A 221 -18.60 6.64 11.01
N ALA A 222 -17.67 7.35 10.37
CA ALA A 222 -16.68 8.21 11.03
C ALA A 222 -17.28 9.53 11.54
N ASN A 223 -16.72 10.06 12.63
CA ASN A 223 -17.15 11.29 13.25
C ASN A 223 -16.43 12.51 12.67
N PRO A 224 -17.13 13.61 12.32
CA PRO A 224 -16.48 14.85 11.89
C PRO A 224 -15.49 15.35 12.97
N LEU A 225 -14.28 15.72 12.54
CA LEU A 225 -13.34 16.41 13.41
C LEU A 225 -13.81 17.84 13.61
N ILE A 226 -14.05 18.22 14.86
CA ILE A 226 -14.54 19.55 15.23
C ILE A 226 -13.35 20.39 15.68
N ARG A 227 -13.27 21.61 15.18
CA ARG A 227 -12.28 22.60 15.65
C ARG A 227 -12.54 22.87 17.14
N LYS A 228 -11.58 22.56 18.00
CA LYS A 228 -11.61 23.01 19.39
C LYS A 228 -11.38 24.51 19.38
N GLY A 229 -12.37 25.25 19.88
CA GLY A 229 -12.33 26.70 20.01
C GLY A 229 -11.24 27.17 20.96
#